data_236b3b189e471e6101fae654f8ff4431
#
_entry.id   236b3b189e471e6101fae654f8ff4431
#
_cell.length_a   1.000
_cell.length_b   1.000
_cell.length_c   1.000
_cell.angle_alpha   90.00
_cell.angle_beta   90.00
_cell.angle_gamma   90.00
#
_symmetry.space_group_name_H-M   'P 1'
#
loop_
_entity.id
_entity.type
_entity.pdbx_description
1 polymer ?
#
loop_
_entity_poly.entity_id
_entity_poly.type
_entity_poly.pdbx_seq_one_letter_code
_entity_poly.pdbx_strand_id
1 'polypeptide(L)'
;MNRNRQEKGITLIALVVTIVILLILAGITIMYTMGENSIFKKAQEAKNKTEDAIKNEQEYMNSIDNMINEYTNGMNTQTPEVPENPWAKIDRIAKEIANDNSITSDSTQATGTTEKGESYDIKVGDIFEVEYNGETRRVRVLGFKHDDLVDQTVYGGSHTKASISFEFLDFMTGDNYMSMNSSDTNEDGWGATQMRKDLNGYSNSNASQSGVIGGLGENLNNKNYIKQVKKKYIATYNDANSVAICNDYLWMLAASEMVNSGYQAGAYGVAITSEGNQYKYYQGVTEEWNAVSTNRVKKTSELGSAYSWWLRSPYVTKNTQFIDIGSTGYTNGSYNANGAFAVAPGFCI
;
A
#
# COMPACT_ATOMS: atom_id res chain seq x y z
N MET A 1 -22.45 60.51 -57.20
CA MET A 1 -21.68 59.25 -57.01
C MET A 1 -22.14 58.61 -55.70
N ASN A 2 -23.18 57.72 -55.74
CA ASN A 2 -23.73 57.06 -54.61
C ASN A 2 -22.99 55.70 -54.42
N ARG A 3 -22.25 55.54 -53.29
CA ARG A 3 -21.69 54.26 -52.85
C ARG A 3 -22.75 53.53 -51.99
N ASN A 4 -23.41 52.55 -52.61
CA ASN A 4 -24.17 51.56 -51.86
C ASN A 4 -23.22 50.70 -50.97
N ARG A 5 -23.27 50.88 -49.69
CA ARG A 5 -22.75 49.90 -48.72
C ARG A 5 -23.72 48.73 -48.66
N GLN A 6 -23.37 47.58 -49.20
CA GLN A 6 -24.04 46.34 -48.92
C GLN A 6 -23.65 45.89 -47.50
N GLU A 7 -24.59 45.99 -46.61
CA GLU A 7 -24.49 45.33 -45.30
C GLU A 7 -24.67 43.83 -45.51
N LYS A 8 -23.59 43.08 -45.31
CA LYS A 8 -23.66 41.60 -45.32
C LYS A 8 -24.23 41.17 -43.98
N GLY A 9 -25.52 40.85 -43.94
CA GLY A 9 -26.17 40.25 -42.78
C GLY A 9 -25.58 38.86 -42.49
N ILE A 10 -25.39 38.56 -41.20
CA ILE A 10 -25.00 37.23 -40.76
C ILE A 10 -26.12 36.26 -41.15
N THR A 11 -25.82 35.20 -41.88
CA THR A 11 -26.82 34.20 -42.27
C THR A 11 -27.37 33.52 -41.00
N LEU A 12 -28.67 33.21 -40.99
CA LEU A 12 -29.35 32.55 -39.85
C LEU A 12 -28.58 31.28 -39.41
N ILE A 13 -27.99 30.54 -40.34
CA ILE A 13 -27.15 29.37 -40.09
C ILE A 13 -25.91 29.73 -39.30
N ALA A 14 -25.21 30.80 -39.65
CA ALA A 14 -24.02 31.24 -38.94
C ALA A 14 -24.36 31.66 -37.50
N LEU A 15 -25.47 32.32 -37.29
CA LEU A 15 -25.94 32.69 -35.97
C LEU A 15 -26.25 31.46 -35.10
N VAL A 16 -26.99 30.46 -35.63
CA VAL A 16 -27.32 29.23 -34.91
C VAL A 16 -26.05 28.45 -34.57
N VAL A 17 -25.12 28.31 -35.50
CA VAL A 17 -23.85 27.59 -35.24
C VAL A 17 -23.03 28.32 -34.15
N THR A 18 -23.00 29.63 -34.15
CA THR A 18 -22.29 30.42 -33.12
C THR A 18 -22.91 30.20 -31.74
N ILE A 19 -24.24 30.21 -31.66
CA ILE A 19 -24.96 29.96 -30.39
C ILE A 19 -24.69 28.54 -29.86
N VAL A 20 -24.71 27.53 -30.72
CA VAL A 20 -24.43 26.13 -30.33
C VAL A 20 -22.99 25.99 -29.85
N ILE A 21 -22.02 26.58 -30.51
CA ILE A 21 -20.61 26.56 -30.06
C ILE A 21 -20.46 27.26 -28.71
N LEU A 22 -21.11 28.43 -28.53
CA LEU A 22 -21.07 29.12 -27.22
C LEU A 22 -21.70 28.31 -26.09
N LEU A 23 -22.79 27.61 -26.36
CA LEU A 23 -23.43 26.74 -25.34
C LEU A 23 -22.54 25.53 -25.00
N ILE A 24 -21.87 24.93 -25.98
CA ILE A 24 -20.92 23.83 -25.74
C ILE A 24 -19.73 24.34 -24.91
N LEU A 25 -19.14 25.47 -25.28
CA LEU A 25 -18.02 26.07 -24.54
C LEU A 25 -18.41 26.48 -23.12
N ALA A 26 -19.61 27.06 -22.92
CA ALA A 26 -20.13 27.37 -21.61
C ALA A 26 -20.37 26.11 -20.77
N GLY A 27 -20.93 25.05 -21.36
CA GLY A 27 -21.14 23.77 -20.71
C GLY A 27 -19.84 23.12 -20.24
N ILE A 28 -18.82 23.11 -21.11
CA ILE A 28 -17.49 22.60 -20.77
C ILE A 28 -16.87 23.42 -19.63
N THR A 29 -16.96 24.75 -19.68
CA THR A 29 -16.41 25.64 -18.66
C THR A 29 -17.08 25.40 -17.29
N ILE A 30 -18.41 25.24 -17.27
CA ILE A 30 -19.15 24.96 -16.05
C ILE A 30 -18.77 23.58 -15.48
N MET A 31 -18.61 22.58 -16.34
CA MET A 31 -18.21 21.24 -15.93
C MET A 31 -16.80 21.22 -15.28
N TYR A 32 -15.87 22.01 -15.84
CA TYR A 32 -14.52 22.15 -15.28
C TYR A 32 -14.46 22.97 -13.99
N THR A 33 -15.38 23.90 -13.79
CA THR A 33 -15.38 24.77 -12.60
C THR A 33 -16.25 24.26 -11.46
N MET A 34 -17.29 23.47 -11.74
CA MET A 34 -18.28 22.99 -10.75
C MET A 34 -18.29 21.46 -10.55
N GLY A 35 -17.51 20.69 -11.31
CA GLY A 35 -17.41 19.24 -11.17
C GLY A 35 -16.70 18.80 -9.89
N GLU A 36 -16.87 17.53 -9.49
CA GLU A 36 -16.23 16.96 -8.29
C GLU A 36 -14.68 17.07 -8.30
N ASN A 37 -14.08 17.16 -9.49
CA ASN A 37 -12.65 17.37 -9.71
C ASN A 37 -12.30 18.82 -10.06
N SER A 38 -13.17 19.76 -9.75
CA SER A 38 -12.94 21.17 -10.11
C SER A 38 -11.73 21.76 -9.38
N ILE A 39 -11.04 22.68 -10.06
CA ILE A 39 -9.91 23.44 -9.48
C ILE A 39 -10.35 24.15 -8.19
N PHE A 40 -11.60 24.61 -8.10
CA PHE A 40 -12.16 25.25 -6.91
C PHE A 40 -12.29 24.27 -5.75
N LYS A 41 -12.73 23.03 -5.98
CA LYS A 41 -12.83 22.02 -4.92
C LYS A 41 -11.44 21.62 -4.43
N LYS A 42 -10.49 21.40 -5.33
CA LYS A 42 -9.10 21.14 -4.97
C LYS A 42 -8.44 22.31 -4.23
N ALA A 43 -8.73 23.53 -4.63
CA ALA A 43 -8.27 24.73 -3.92
C ALA A 43 -8.88 24.85 -2.53
N GLN A 44 -10.16 24.51 -2.37
CA GLN A 44 -10.84 24.50 -1.07
C GLN A 44 -10.29 23.39 -0.17
N GLU A 45 -10.05 22.20 -0.70
CA GLU A 45 -9.43 21.08 0.02
C GLU A 45 -7.99 21.42 0.45
N ALA A 46 -7.21 22.04 -0.45
CA ALA A 46 -5.87 22.52 -0.12
C ALA A 46 -5.91 23.61 0.96
N LYS A 47 -6.88 24.52 0.90
CA LYS A 47 -7.08 25.54 1.93
C LYS A 47 -7.42 24.90 3.28
N ASN A 48 -8.37 23.97 3.32
CA ASN A 48 -8.75 23.27 4.55
C ASN A 48 -7.54 22.52 5.14
N LYS A 49 -6.79 21.79 4.33
CA LYS A 49 -5.56 21.12 4.78
C LYS A 49 -4.52 22.09 5.34
N THR A 50 -4.40 23.27 4.75
CA THR A 50 -3.50 24.32 5.24
C THR A 50 -3.99 24.91 6.56
N GLU A 51 -5.30 25.14 6.69
CA GLU A 51 -5.91 25.63 7.93
C GLU A 51 -5.77 24.61 9.06
N ASP A 52 -5.97 23.31 8.78
CA ASP A 52 -5.76 22.23 9.74
C ASP A 52 -4.28 22.12 10.15
N ALA A 53 -3.35 22.24 9.19
CA ALA A 53 -1.92 22.25 9.48
C ALA A 53 -1.52 23.45 10.36
N ILE A 54 -2.02 24.65 10.05
CA ILE A 54 -1.79 25.87 10.85
C ILE A 54 -2.37 25.70 12.27
N LYS A 55 -3.56 25.10 12.38
CA LYS A 55 -4.19 24.85 13.69
C LYS A 55 -3.34 23.87 14.52
N ASN A 56 -2.88 22.77 13.91
CA ASN A 56 -2.00 21.81 14.57
C ASN A 56 -0.68 22.44 14.99
N GLU A 57 -0.08 23.29 14.14
CA GLU A 57 1.14 24.03 14.45
C GLU A 57 0.92 25.01 15.60
N GLN A 58 -0.24 25.71 15.62
CA GLN A 58 -0.60 26.62 16.70
C GLN A 58 -0.82 25.89 18.04
N GLU A 59 -1.49 24.72 18.00
CA GLU A 59 -1.64 23.86 19.18
C GLU A 59 -0.29 23.36 19.69
N TYR A 60 0.62 23.01 18.77
CA TYR A 60 1.98 22.62 19.11
C TYR A 60 2.78 23.77 19.72
N MET A 61 2.71 24.97 19.13
CA MET A 61 3.35 26.18 19.67
C MET A 61 2.79 26.57 21.05
N ASN A 62 1.47 26.49 21.23
CA ASN A 62 0.84 26.74 22.54
C ASN A 62 1.30 25.70 23.58
N SER A 63 1.51 24.47 23.18
CA SER A 63 2.08 23.42 24.04
C SER A 63 3.52 23.72 24.45
N ILE A 64 4.34 24.23 23.53
CA ILE A 64 5.71 24.68 23.82
C ILE A 64 5.70 25.89 24.74
N ASP A 65 4.85 26.89 24.50
CA ASP A 65 4.72 28.08 25.35
C ASP A 65 4.28 27.71 26.77
N ASN A 66 3.35 26.77 26.90
CA ASN A 66 2.97 26.24 28.22
C ASN A 66 4.13 25.52 28.91
N MET A 67 4.92 24.70 28.20
CA MET A 67 6.11 24.06 28.75
C MET A 67 7.16 25.08 29.21
N ILE A 68 7.40 26.12 28.42
CA ILE A 68 8.33 27.19 28.76
C ILE A 68 7.85 27.94 30.02
N ASN A 69 6.56 28.25 30.10
CA ASN A 69 5.96 28.94 31.24
C ASN A 69 6.01 28.08 32.51
N GLU A 70 5.78 26.78 32.43
CA GLU A 70 5.90 25.85 33.58
C GLU A 70 7.36 25.73 34.03
N TYR A 71 8.29 25.65 33.10
CA TYR A 71 9.73 25.57 33.41
C TYR A 71 10.23 26.87 34.07
N THR A 72 9.78 28.04 33.60
CA THR A 72 10.19 29.34 34.13
C THR A 72 9.52 29.67 35.46
N ASN A 73 8.33 29.15 35.75
CA ASN A 73 7.57 29.43 36.97
C ASN A 73 7.79 28.40 38.09
N GLY A 74 8.62 27.37 37.90
CA GLY A 74 9.00 26.42 38.96
C GLY A 74 7.86 25.51 39.44
N MET A 75 6.80 25.32 38.65
CA MET A 75 5.72 24.38 38.99
C MET A 75 5.90 23.04 38.27
N ASN A 76 5.95 22.04 39.10
CA ASN A 76 5.81 20.60 38.92
C ASN A 76 5.99 20.04 37.50
N THR A 77 7.12 19.42 37.26
CA THR A 77 7.54 18.76 36.02
C THR A 77 6.71 17.51 35.69
N GLN A 78 5.48 17.69 35.24
CA GLN A 78 4.93 16.70 34.32
C GLN A 78 5.21 17.20 32.91
N THR A 79 6.23 16.65 32.28
CA THR A 79 6.47 16.83 30.84
C THR A 79 5.17 16.44 30.14
N PRO A 80 4.59 17.29 29.27
CA PRO A 80 3.45 16.86 28.46
C PRO A 80 3.87 15.59 27.74
N GLU A 81 3.17 14.49 27.96
CA GLU A 81 3.43 13.28 27.19
C GLU A 81 3.13 13.61 25.73
N VAL A 82 4.15 13.74 24.92
CA VAL A 82 3.99 13.71 23.46
C VAL A 82 3.30 12.38 23.16
N PRO A 83 2.12 12.39 22.50
CA PRO A 83 1.42 11.16 22.22
C PRO A 83 2.38 10.16 21.57
N GLU A 84 2.53 9.01 22.18
CA GLU A 84 3.45 8.00 21.66
C GLU A 84 2.97 7.55 20.27
N ASN A 85 3.92 7.45 19.35
CA ASN A 85 3.66 6.89 18.04
C ASN A 85 2.97 5.50 18.19
N PRO A 86 1.78 5.28 17.62
CA PRO A 86 1.06 3.99 17.75
C PRO A 86 1.90 2.79 17.34
N TRP A 87 2.77 2.95 16.34
CA TRP A 87 3.67 1.88 15.86
C TRP A 87 4.80 1.55 16.83
N ALA A 88 5.15 2.45 17.75
CA ALA A 88 6.07 2.14 18.85
C ALA A 88 5.48 1.08 19.79
N LYS A 89 4.19 1.14 20.07
CA LYS A 89 3.49 0.09 20.83
C LYS A 89 3.47 -1.22 20.06
N ILE A 90 3.20 -1.19 18.76
CA ILE A 90 3.20 -2.40 17.91
C ILE A 90 4.60 -3.03 17.85
N ASP A 91 5.68 -2.25 17.78
CA ASP A 91 7.06 -2.77 17.82
C ASP A 91 7.36 -3.46 19.19
N ARG A 92 6.91 -2.90 20.31
CA ARG A 92 7.03 -3.57 21.62
C ARG A 92 6.25 -4.88 21.67
N ILE A 93 5.02 -4.88 21.17
CA ILE A 93 4.21 -6.10 21.06
C ILE A 93 4.92 -7.13 20.16
N ALA A 94 5.50 -6.70 19.05
CA ALA A 94 6.24 -7.59 18.16
C ALA A 94 7.45 -8.24 18.88
N LYS A 95 8.15 -7.52 19.76
CA LYS A 95 9.23 -8.09 20.60
C LYS A 95 8.71 -9.14 21.57
N GLU A 96 7.57 -8.90 22.21
CA GLU A 96 6.95 -9.90 23.10
C GLU A 96 6.53 -11.16 22.32
N ILE A 97 5.88 -10.99 21.15
CA ILE A 97 5.52 -12.10 20.26
C ILE A 97 6.75 -12.88 19.80
N ALA A 98 7.86 -12.20 19.47
CA ALA A 98 9.10 -12.86 19.08
C ALA A 98 9.58 -13.84 20.16
N ASN A 99 9.51 -13.43 21.43
CA ASN A 99 9.97 -14.17 22.60
C ASN A 99 8.96 -15.22 23.11
N ASP A 100 7.69 -15.14 22.73
CA ASP A 100 6.67 -16.10 23.13
C ASP A 100 6.66 -17.34 22.23
N ASN A 101 7.18 -18.44 22.70
CA ASN A 101 7.24 -19.70 21.94
C ASN A 101 5.85 -20.35 21.74
N SER A 102 4.81 -19.91 22.43
CA SER A 102 3.44 -20.40 22.21
C SER A 102 2.81 -19.82 20.94
N ILE A 103 3.29 -18.68 20.49
CA ILE A 103 2.86 -18.04 19.23
C ILE A 103 3.65 -18.64 18.07
N THR A 104 2.92 -19.16 17.10
CA THR A 104 3.47 -19.78 15.88
C THR A 104 2.79 -19.22 14.64
N SER A 105 3.21 -19.67 13.45
CA SER A 105 2.56 -19.31 12.17
C SER A 105 1.11 -19.80 12.06
N ASP A 106 0.70 -20.74 12.91
CA ASP A 106 -0.68 -21.26 12.96
C ASP A 106 -1.57 -20.50 13.93
N SER A 107 -0.99 -19.62 14.76
CA SER A 107 -1.75 -18.83 15.72
C SER A 107 -2.68 -17.84 15.01
N THR A 108 -3.91 -17.73 15.52
CA THR A 108 -4.91 -16.76 15.03
C THR A 108 -4.98 -15.50 15.88
N GLN A 109 -4.34 -15.53 17.05
CA GLN A 109 -4.35 -14.45 18.05
C GLN A 109 -3.06 -14.46 18.85
N ALA A 110 -2.61 -13.30 19.26
CA ALA A 110 -1.52 -13.09 20.19
C ALA A 110 -1.99 -12.15 21.31
N THR A 111 -1.87 -12.59 22.56
CA THR A 111 -2.26 -11.82 23.74
C THR A 111 -1.11 -11.76 24.73
N GLY A 112 -1.01 -10.68 25.48
CA GLY A 112 0.04 -10.54 26.49
C GLY A 112 0.11 -9.15 27.07
N THR A 113 1.27 -8.86 27.64
CA THR A 113 1.57 -7.54 28.23
C THR A 113 2.97 -7.15 27.80
N THR A 114 3.14 -5.93 27.32
CA THR A 114 4.45 -5.39 26.92
C THR A 114 5.33 -5.11 28.14
N GLU A 115 6.62 -4.89 27.92
CA GLU A 115 7.58 -4.46 28.95
C GLU A 115 7.16 -3.19 29.71
N LYS A 116 6.31 -2.36 29.11
CA LYS A 116 5.71 -1.17 29.74
C LYS A 116 4.44 -1.45 30.52
N GLY A 117 4.00 -2.72 30.63
CA GLY A 117 2.77 -3.10 31.31
C GLY A 117 1.49 -2.89 30.48
N GLU A 118 1.58 -2.65 29.20
CA GLU A 118 0.45 -2.44 28.29
C GLU A 118 -0.10 -3.80 27.85
N SER A 119 -1.34 -4.08 28.13
CA SER A 119 -2.01 -5.29 27.63
C SER A 119 -2.25 -5.18 26.12
N TYR A 120 -2.15 -6.30 25.41
CA TYR A 120 -2.47 -6.42 24.01
C TYR A 120 -3.28 -7.68 23.70
N ASP A 121 -4.10 -7.57 22.67
CA ASP A 121 -4.86 -8.66 22.06
C ASP A 121 -4.94 -8.36 20.56
N ILE A 122 -4.10 -9.02 19.76
CA ILE A 122 -4.03 -8.85 18.31
C ILE A 122 -4.47 -10.14 17.63
N LYS A 123 -5.36 -10.03 16.66
CA LYS A 123 -5.91 -11.15 15.90
C LYS A 123 -5.54 -11.06 14.42
N VAL A 124 -5.43 -12.20 13.80
CA VAL A 124 -5.36 -12.28 12.33
C VAL A 124 -6.62 -11.67 11.75
N GLY A 125 -6.45 -10.72 10.83
CA GLY A 125 -7.54 -9.94 10.25
C GLY A 125 -7.78 -8.58 10.90
N ASP A 126 -7.20 -8.28 12.06
CA ASP A 126 -7.29 -6.95 12.68
C ASP A 126 -6.72 -5.87 11.75
N ILE A 127 -7.37 -4.71 11.77
CA ILE A 127 -7.05 -3.58 10.91
C ILE A 127 -6.40 -2.49 11.74
N PHE A 128 -5.30 -1.98 11.22
CA PHE A 128 -4.56 -0.83 11.75
C PHE A 128 -4.49 0.27 10.70
N GLU A 129 -4.16 1.47 11.15
CA GLU A 129 -3.96 2.62 10.29
C GLU A 129 -2.47 2.99 10.23
N VAL A 130 -2.05 3.37 9.03
CA VAL A 130 -0.71 3.88 8.76
C VAL A 130 -0.81 5.11 7.88
N GLU A 131 0.05 6.09 8.12
CA GLU A 131 0.14 7.26 7.25
C GLU A 131 1.09 6.99 6.08
N TYR A 132 0.65 7.34 4.89
CA TYR A 132 1.46 7.34 3.68
C TYR A 132 1.29 8.67 2.94
N ASN A 133 2.38 9.44 2.84
CA ASN A 133 2.38 10.79 2.26
C ASN A 133 1.29 11.71 2.85
N GLY A 134 1.05 11.62 4.17
CA GLY A 134 0.05 12.41 4.88
C GLY A 134 -1.40 11.95 4.67
N GLU A 135 -1.61 10.79 4.09
CA GLU A 135 -2.94 10.18 3.95
C GLU A 135 -3.00 8.86 4.73
N THR A 136 -4.11 8.66 5.45
CA THR A 136 -4.33 7.42 6.19
C THR A 136 -4.63 6.27 5.23
N ARG A 137 -3.95 5.14 5.45
CA ARG A 137 -4.15 3.86 4.78
C ARG A 137 -4.41 2.78 5.80
N ARG A 138 -5.31 1.86 5.50
CA ARG A 138 -5.56 0.70 6.35
C ARG A 138 -4.63 -0.44 5.98
N VAL A 139 -4.14 -1.11 7.02
CA VAL A 139 -3.35 -2.32 6.89
C VAL A 139 -3.98 -3.41 7.74
N ARG A 140 -3.78 -4.66 7.39
CA ARG A 140 -4.40 -5.83 8.00
C ARG A 140 -3.36 -6.85 8.44
N VAL A 141 -3.55 -7.45 9.61
CA VAL A 141 -2.71 -8.55 10.09
C VAL A 141 -2.95 -9.80 9.24
N LEU A 142 -1.90 -10.28 8.59
CA LEU A 142 -1.89 -11.52 7.80
C LEU A 142 -1.61 -12.75 8.64
N GLY A 143 -0.78 -12.62 9.67
CA GLY A 143 -0.35 -13.73 10.52
C GLY A 143 0.83 -13.37 11.40
N PHE A 144 1.22 -14.36 12.21
CA PHE A 144 2.33 -14.28 13.15
C PHE A 144 3.46 -15.22 12.71
N LYS A 145 4.70 -14.85 12.97
CA LYS A 145 5.91 -15.70 12.74
C LYS A 145 5.93 -16.43 11.39
N HIS A 146 5.48 -15.76 10.35
CA HIS A 146 5.37 -16.33 9.01
C HIS A 146 6.65 -16.10 8.20
N ASP A 147 7.11 -14.87 8.07
CA ASP A 147 8.20 -14.47 7.18
C ASP A 147 9.58 -14.60 7.82
N ASP A 148 10.57 -15.06 7.04
CA ASP A 148 11.94 -15.21 7.50
C ASP A 148 12.66 -13.87 7.59
N LEU A 149 13.23 -13.54 8.74
CA LEU A 149 14.04 -12.33 8.94
C LEU A 149 15.36 -12.40 8.18
N VAL A 150 15.80 -11.24 7.68
CA VAL A 150 17.17 -11.05 7.17
C VAL A 150 18.13 -10.90 8.36
N ASP A 151 17.85 -9.92 9.23
CA ASP A 151 18.57 -9.74 10.49
C ASP A 151 17.80 -10.41 11.64
N GLN A 152 18.38 -11.46 12.19
CA GLN A 152 17.76 -12.25 13.24
C GLN A 152 17.87 -11.61 14.65
N THR A 153 18.50 -10.45 14.77
CA THR A 153 18.76 -9.78 16.06
C THR A 153 17.78 -8.63 16.35
N VAL A 154 16.89 -8.32 15.43
CA VAL A 154 16.02 -7.12 15.47
C VAL A 154 15.08 -7.03 16.68
N TYR A 155 14.83 -8.12 17.39
CA TYR A 155 13.99 -8.17 18.60
C TYR A 155 14.78 -8.34 19.91
N GLY A 156 16.10 -8.22 19.85
CA GLY A 156 16.95 -8.35 21.05
C GLY A 156 17.30 -9.80 21.42
N GLY A 157 17.33 -10.69 20.46
CA GLY A 157 17.69 -12.10 20.60
C GLY A 157 18.03 -12.71 19.25
N SER A 158 17.99 -14.04 19.13
CA SER A 158 18.12 -14.71 17.85
C SER A 158 16.76 -15.26 17.42
N HIS A 159 16.10 -14.56 16.51
CA HIS A 159 14.79 -14.89 15.98
C HIS A 159 14.85 -15.08 14.48
N THR A 160 14.35 -16.20 13.96
CA THR A 160 14.38 -16.49 12.53
C THR A 160 13.19 -15.89 11.79
N LYS A 161 12.10 -15.55 12.51
CA LYS A 161 10.84 -15.10 11.95
C LYS A 161 10.49 -13.69 12.40
N ALA A 162 9.94 -12.90 11.48
CA ALA A 162 9.27 -11.64 11.82
C ALA A 162 8.00 -11.91 12.62
N SER A 163 7.74 -11.08 13.62
CA SER A 163 6.68 -11.34 14.60
C SER A 163 5.28 -11.20 14.01
N ILE A 164 5.03 -10.13 13.26
CA ILE A 164 3.71 -9.83 12.69
C ILE A 164 3.88 -9.44 11.23
N SER A 165 3.14 -10.10 10.35
CA SER A 165 3.06 -9.77 8.93
C SER A 165 1.76 -9.01 8.66
N PHE A 166 1.87 -7.90 7.93
CA PHE A 166 0.76 -7.04 7.52
C PHE A 166 0.66 -7.00 6.00
N GLU A 167 -0.52 -6.62 5.50
CA GLU A 167 -0.72 -6.18 4.12
C GLU A 167 -1.48 -4.87 4.08
N PHE A 168 -1.24 -4.05 3.08
CA PHE A 168 -2.10 -2.92 2.78
C PHE A 168 -3.48 -3.40 2.31
N LEU A 169 -4.52 -2.95 2.98
CA LEU A 169 -5.92 -3.17 2.60
C LEU A 169 -6.38 -2.09 1.63
N ASP A 170 -5.92 -0.86 1.85
CA ASP A 170 -6.05 0.24 0.90
C ASP A 170 -4.82 0.28 -0.02
N PHE A 171 -5.00 0.72 -1.27
CA PHE A 171 -3.86 0.88 -2.16
C PHE A 171 -2.88 1.90 -1.61
N MET A 172 -1.65 1.47 -1.39
CA MET A 172 -0.63 2.31 -0.76
C MET A 172 -0.42 3.63 -1.52
N THR A 173 -0.37 3.56 -2.83
CA THR A 173 -0.17 4.73 -3.70
C THR A 173 -1.48 5.43 -4.10
N GLY A 174 -2.62 5.08 -3.51
CA GLY A 174 -3.93 5.58 -3.88
C GLY A 174 -4.27 5.27 -5.35
N ASP A 175 -4.60 6.28 -6.11
CA ASP A 175 -4.92 6.15 -7.56
C ASP A 175 -3.67 6.15 -8.46
N ASN A 176 -2.46 6.18 -7.90
CA ASN A 176 -1.22 6.10 -8.67
C ASN A 176 -0.88 4.63 -8.95
N TYR A 177 -1.25 4.16 -10.11
CA TYR A 177 -0.95 2.80 -10.56
C TYR A 177 0.51 2.68 -10.99
N MET A 178 1.09 1.50 -10.79
CA MET A 178 2.47 1.20 -11.15
C MET A 178 2.52 -0.03 -12.04
N SER A 179 3.46 -0.05 -12.98
CA SER A 179 3.80 -1.24 -13.74
C SER A 179 4.85 -2.06 -13.01
N MET A 180 4.86 -3.39 -13.23
CA MET A 180 5.94 -4.25 -12.74
C MET A 180 7.28 -3.86 -13.35
N ASN A 181 7.30 -3.60 -14.66
CA ASN A 181 8.47 -3.19 -15.42
C ASN A 181 8.11 -2.12 -16.44
N SER A 182 9.08 -1.34 -16.89
CA SER A 182 8.90 -0.39 -18.00
C SER A 182 8.78 -1.11 -19.34
N SER A 183 9.35 -2.30 -19.46
CA SER A 183 9.25 -3.19 -20.62
C SER A 183 8.34 -4.37 -20.30
N ASP A 184 7.79 -4.98 -21.36
CA ASP A 184 6.87 -6.11 -21.25
C ASP A 184 7.64 -7.43 -21.07
N THR A 185 8.17 -7.63 -19.86
CA THR A 185 8.93 -8.83 -19.48
C THR A 185 8.75 -9.19 -18.01
N ASN A 186 8.71 -10.47 -17.71
CA ASN A 186 8.80 -11.02 -16.37
C ASN A 186 10.11 -11.82 -16.14
N GLU A 187 11.07 -11.65 -17.01
CA GLU A 187 12.39 -12.28 -16.90
C GLU A 187 13.04 -11.90 -15.58
N ASP A 188 13.71 -12.87 -14.95
CA ASP A 188 14.28 -12.77 -13.60
C ASP A 188 13.28 -12.50 -12.48
N GLY A 189 11.97 -12.59 -12.76
CA GLY A 189 10.88 -12.53 -11.77
C GLY A 189 10.85 -11.26 -10.92
N TRP A 190 10.22 -11.36 -9.76
CA TRP A 190 10.08 -10.25 -8.80
C TRP A 190 11.40 -9.59 -8.44
N GLY A 191 12.45 -10.39 -8.26
CA GLY A 191 13.78 -9.91 -7.86
C GLY A 191 14.35 -8.80 -8.76
N ALA A 192 14.05 -8.85 -10.06
CA ALA A 192 14.53 -7.90 -11.05
C ALA A 192 13.58 -6.74 -11.34
N THR A 193 12.31 -6.81 -10.89
CA THR A 193 11.29 -5.83 -11.29
C THR A 193 11.65 -4.40 -10.88
N GLN A 194 11.23 -3.45 -11.73
CA GLN A 194 11.32 -2.03 -11.41
C GLN A 194 10.43 -1.68 -10.21
N MET A 195 9.22 -2.25 -10.13
CA MET A 195 8.33 -2.05 -8.98
C MET A 195 9.00 -2.40 -7.65
N ARG A 196 9.70 -3.54 -7.55
CA ARG A 196 10.42 -3.90 -6.33
C ARG A 196 11.47 -2.86 -5.95
N LYS A 197 12.21 -2.37 -6.96
CA LYS A 197 13.23 -1.33 -6.76
C LYS A 197 12.59 -0.04 -6.26
N ASP A 198 11.49 0.38 -6.87
CA ASP A 198 10.77 1.60 -6.52
C ASP A 198 10.13 1.49 -5.12
N LEU A 199 9.54 0.35 -4.77
CA LEU A 199 8.97 0.12 -3.44
C LEU A 199 10.01 0.25 -2.33
N ASN A 200 11.18 -0.35 -2.51
CA ASN A 200 12.21 -0.45 -1.48
C ASN A 200 13.33 0.59 -1.61
N GLY A 201 13.28 1.46 -2.61
CA GLY A 201 14.32 2.47 -2.85
C GLY A 201 15.67 1.88 -3.23
N TYR A 202 15.70 0.80 -3.99
CA TYR A 202 16.95 0.19 -4.41
C TYR A 202 17.69 1.05 -5.43
N SER A 203 18.90 1.45 -5.09
CA SER A 203 19.94 1.75 -6.06
C SER A 203 20.98 0.60 -5.99
N ASN A 204 21.02 -0.25 -7.03
CA ASN A 204 22.04 -1.30 -7.16
C ASN A 204 22.07 -2.36 -6.04
N SER A 205 21.01 -3.12 -5.86
CA SER A 205 20.91 -4.32 -5.00
C SER A 205 20.79 -4.14 -3.48
N ASN A 206 20.97 -2.97 -2.91
CA ASN A 206 20.74 -2.73 -1.48
C ASN A 206 19.48 -1.90 -1.24
N ALA A 207 18.60 -2.38 -0.35
CA ALA A 207 17.45 -1.58 0.09
C ALA A 207 17.94 -0.36 0.88
N SER A 208 17.53 0.83 0.41
CA SER A 208 17.74 2.05 1.16
C SER A 208 16.41 2.60 1.54
N GLN A 209 15.74 2.47 2.48
CA GLN A 209 14.41 3.03 2.89
C GLN A 209 13.99 4.38 2.21
N SER A 210 14.51 4.62 1.00
CA SER A 210 14.11 5.67 0.07
C SER A 210 13.17 5.07 -0.98
N GLY A 211 12.51 5.85 -1.77
CA GLY A 211 11.51 5.37 -2.72
C GLY A 211 10.10 5.37 -2.14
N VAL A 212 9.25 4.45 -2.57
CA VAL A 212 7.84 4.40 -2.12
C VAL A 212 7.73 4.20 -0.61
N ILE A 213 8.58 3.36 -0.02
CA ILE A 213 8.64 3.15 1.44
C ILE A 213 8.89 4.44 2.22
N GLY A 214 9.61 5.41 1.63
CA GLY A 214 9.86 6.71 2.25
C GLY A 214 8.57 7.49 2.57
N GLY A 215 7.51 7.27 1.81
CA GLY A 215 6.20 7.89 2.06
C GLY A 215 5.50 7.41 3.34
N LEU A 216 5.97 6.34 3.99
CA LEU A 216 5.48 5.88 5.29
C LEU A 216 5.92 6.80 6.46
N GLY A 217 6.77 7.78 6.18
CA GLY A 217 7.14 8.84 7.11
C GLY A 217 7.77 8.38 8.41
N GLU A 218 7.84 9.31 9.37
CA GLU A 218 8.49 9.05 10.66
C GLU A 218 7.74 8.03 11.54
N ASN A 219 6.44 7.87 11.30
CA ASN A 219 5.62 7.01 12.14
C ASN A 219 5.97 5.53 12.00
N LEU A 220 6.32 5.07 10.82
CA LEU A 220 6.61 3.66 10.57
C LEU A 220 8.03 3.43 10.02
N ASN A 221 8.45 4.15 8.99
CA ASN A 221 9.70 3.89 8.28
C ASN A 221 10.94 4.46 9.03
N ASN A 222 10.90 5.74 9.45
CA ASN A 222 12.07 6.41 10.05
C ASN A 222 12.48 5.85 11.43
N LYS A 223 11.61 5.06 12.06
CA LYS A 223 11.92 4.41 13.36
C LYS A 223 12.40 2.96 13.22
N ASN A 224 12.64 2.51 12.00
CA ASN A 224 13.06 1.13 11.69
C ASN A 224 12.10 0.05 12.25
N TYR A 225 10.82 0.37 12.36
CA TYR A 225 9.82 -0.60 12.80
C TYR A 225 9.61 -1.69 11.76
N ILE A 226 9.68 -1.34 10.46
CA ILE A 226 9.58 -2.33 9.39
C ILE A 226 10.85 -3.19 9.35
N LYS A 227 10.68 -4.48 9.48
CA LYS A 227 11.76 -5.47 9.44
C LYS A 227 11.97 -5.97 8.01
N GLN A 228 13.23 -6.12 7.61
CA GLN A 228 13.58 -6.71 6.32
C GLN A 228 13.40 -8.23 6.39
N VAL A 229 12.71 -8.79 5.42
CA VAL A 229 12.41 -10.23 5.34
C VAL A 229 12.85 -10.84 4.02
N LYS A 230 13.05 -12.15 4.03
CA LYS A 230 13.41 -12.96 2.86
C LYS A 230 12.12 -13.37 2.14
N LYS A 231 12.00 -12.98 0.87
CA LYS A 231 10.84 -13.36 0.05
C LYS A 231 11.27 -14.26 -1.09
N LYS A 232 10.60 -15.41 -1.17
CA LYS A 232 10.77 -16.34 -2.29
C LYS A 232 10.02 -15.84 -3.51
N TYR A 233 10.58 -16.06 -4.68
CA TYR A 233 9.93 -15.76 -5.95
C TYR A 233 10.46 -16.67 -7.06
N ILE A 234 9.70 -16.84 -8.13
CA ILE A 234 10.14 -17.55 -9.32
C ILE A 234 10.99 -16.59 -10.15
N ALA A 235 12.23 -17.00 -10.41
CA ALA A 235 13.21 -16.20 -11.12
C ALA A 235 13.17 -16.38 -12.65
N THR A 236 12.80 -17.56 -13.14
CA THR A 236 12.87 -17.88 -14.56
C THR A 236 11.51 -18.27 -15.10
N TYR A 237 11.03 -17.55 -16.10
CA TYR A 237 9.82 -17.93 -16.82
C TYR A 237 9.98 -19.34 -17.38
N ASN A 238 8.89 -20.09 -17.46
CA ASN A 238 8.85 -21.48 -17.92
C ASN A 238 9.61 -22.50 -17.04
N ASP A 239 10.07 -22.08 -15.86
CA ASP A 239 10.62 -22.97 -14.84
C ASP A 239 10.09 -22.64 -13.44
N ALA A 240 9.01 -23.31 -13.07
CA ALA A 240 8.38 -23.14 -11.75
C ALA A 240 9.26 -23.56 -10.57
N ASN A 241 10.39 -24.23 -10.81
CA ASN A 241 11.35 -24.64 -9.80
C ASN A 241 12.51 -23.65 -9.65
N SER A 242 12.61 -22.65 -10.51
CA SER A 242 13.64 -21.62 -10.44
C SER A 242 13.38 -20.62 -9.30
N VAL A 243 13.24 -21.12 -8.08
CA VAL A 243 12.95 -20.29 -6.89
C VAL A 243 14.21 -19.58 -6.45
N ALA A 244 14.14 -18.25 -6.42
CA ALA A 244 15.14 -17.36 -5.85
C ALA A 244 14.62 -16.67 -4.59
N ILE A 245 15.52 -15.98 -3.88
CA ILE A 245 15.19 -15.24 -2.66
C ILE A 245 15.70 -13.80 -2.81
N CYS A 246 14.88 -12.85 -2.41
CA CYS A 246 15.27 -11.46 -2.24
C CYS A 246 14.96 -10.97 -0.81
N ASN A 247 15.59 -9.87 -0.43
CA ASN A 247 15.43 -9.24 0.87
C ASN A 247 14.64 -7.95 0.68
N ASP A 248 13.45 -7.87 1.24
CA ASP A 248 12.53 -6.75 1.04
C ASP A 248 11.97 -6.22 2.36
N TYR A 249 11.77 -4.91 2.43
CA TYR A 249 10.95 -4.26 3.46
C TYR A 249 9.48 -4.25 3.05
N LEU A 250 9.21 -3.93 1.77
CA LEU A 250 7.88 -3.99 1.15
C LEU A 250 7.91 -4.99 0.01
N TRP A 251 6.90 -5.84 -0.07
CA TRP A 251 6.75 -6.82 -1.16
C TRP A 251 5.31 -6.96 -1.61
N MET A 252 5.08 -7.30 -2.87
CA MET A 252 3.76 -7.75 -3.31
C MET A 252 3.55 -9.20 -2.85
N LEU A 253 2.31 -9.57 -2.50
CA LEU A 253 2.00 -10.94 -2.13
C LEU A 253 2.20 -11.86 -3.34
N ALA A 254 2.57 -13.12 -3.06
CA ALA A 254 2.57 -14.18 -4.08
C ALA A 254 1.22 -14.90 -4.13
N ALA A 255 0.96 -15.56 -5.23
CA ALA A 255 -0.23 -16.40 -5.39
C ALA A 255 -0.30 -17.50 -4.32
N SER A 256 0.84 -18.14 -4.00
CA SER A 256 0.93 -19.18 -2.96
C SER A 256 0.68 -18.67 -1.55
N GLU A 257 0.90 -17.39 -1.28
CA GLU A 257 0.63 -16.78 0.01
C GLU A 257 -0.86 -16.51 0.26
N MET A 258 -1.69 -16.60 -0.81
CA MET A 258 -3.13 -16.33 -0.77
C MET A 258 -4.00 -17.56 -1.00
N VAL A 259 -3.51 -18.57 -1.73
CA VAL A 259 -4.23 -19.82 -2.04
C VAL A 259 -3.43 -21.02 -1.57
N ASN A 260 -4.14 -22.05 -1.12
CA ASN A 260 -3.48 -23.25 -0.61
C ASN A 260 -2.81 -24.05 -1.74
N SER A 261 -1.99 -25.02 -1.33
CA SER A 261 -1.30 -25.96 -2.23
C SER A 261 -2.23 -26.89 -3.02
N GLY A 262 -3.52 -26.91 -2.69
CA GLY A 262 -4.53 -27.69 -3.40
C GLY A 262 -5.01 -27.07 -4.71
N TYR A 263 -4.59 -25.84 -5.00
CA TYR A 263 -4.91 -25.22 -6.28
C TYR A 263 -4.23 -25.95 -7.42
N GLN A 264 -5.06 -26.53 -8.25
CA GLN A 264 -4.60 -27.28 -9.40
C GLN A 264 -3.95 -26.39 -10.45
N ALA A 265 -2.81 -26.76 -10.78
CA ALA A 265 -1.84 -26.26 -11.72
C ALA A 265 -2.29 -25.98 -13.15
N GLY A 266 -3.57 -26.03 -13.50
CA GLY A 266 -4.03 -25.97 -14.89
C GLY A 266 -3.45 -24.80 -15.69
N ALA A 267 -3.72 -23.57 -15.26
CA ALA A 267 -3.21 -22.39 -15.93
C ALA A 267 -1.94 -21.78 -15.27
N TYR A 268 -1.73 -22.06 -13.98
CA TYR A 268 -0.71 -21.38 -13.16
C TYR A 268 0.34 -22.32 -12.58
N GLY A 269 0.16 -23.60 -12.75
CA GLY A 269 1.16 -24.62 -12.52
C GLY A 269 1.73 -24.71 -11.10
N VAL A 270 2.84 -25.40 -11.01
CA VAL A 270 3.63 -25.63 -9.80
C VAL A 270 4.14 -24.33 -9.16
N ALA A 271 4.13 -23.22 -9.88
CA ALA A 271 4.58 -21.91 -9.43
C ALA A 271 3.88 -21.42 -8.17
N ILE A 272 2.61 -21.76 -7.99
CA ILE A 272 1.81 -21.24 -6.87
C ILE A 272 2.30 -21.72 -5.51
N THR A 273 2.92 -22.89 -5.41
CA THR A 273 3.35 -23.45 -4.14
C THR A 273 4.80 -23.12 -3.76
N SER A 274 5.59 -22.63 -4.69
CA SER A 274 7.04 -22.46 -4.50
C SER A 274 7.45 -21.11 -3.96
N GLU A 275 6.58 -20.07 -4.01
CA GLU A 275 6.92 -18.70 -3.62
C GLU A 275 6.66 -18.39 -2.15
N GLY A 276 6.20 -19.34 -1.37
CA GLY A 276 5.93 -19.22 0.07
C GLY A 276 4.68 -19.98 0.50
N ASN A 277 4.49 -20.10 1.80
CA ASN A 277 3.31 -20.71 2.38
C ASN A 277 2.15 -19.70 2.43
N GLN A 278 0.92 -20.21 2.48
CA GLN A 278 -0.27 -19.39 2.64
C GLN A 278 -0.27 -18.68 4.01
N TYR A 279 -0.55 -17.38 4.02
CA TYR A 279 -0.76 -16.64 5.26
C TYR A 279 -1.99 -17.12 6.02
N LYS A 280 -1.91 -17.04 7.34
CA LYS A 280 -3.00 -17.48 8.22
C LYS A 280 -4.33 -16.80 7.91
N TYR A 281 -4.32 -15.52 7.55
CA TYR A 281 -5.50 -14.78 7.16
C TYR A 281 -6.25 -15.41 5.98
N TYR A 282 -5.53 -15.96 5.01
CA TYR A 282 -6.13 -16.55 3.82
C TYR A 282 -6.50 -18.02 3.98
N GLN A 283 -6.07 -18.68 5.07
CA GLN A 283 -6.44 -20.07 5.35
C GLN A 283 -7.93 -20.17 5.72
N GLY A 284 -8.63 -21.14 5.12
CA GLY A 284 -10.06 -21.38 5.36
C GLY A 284 -11.00 -20.39 4.68
N VAL A 285 -10.46 -19.42 3.95
CA VAL A 285 -11.24 -18.54 3.09
C VAL A 285 -11.13 -19.07 1.68
N THR A 286 -12.21 -19.05 0.92
CA THR A 286 -12.35 -19.58 -0.44
C THR A 286 -11.03 -19.93 -1.13
N GLU A 287 -10.65 -21.19 -1.04
CA GLU A 287 -9.34 -21.68 -1.47
C GLU A 287 -9.22 -21.85 -2.99
N GLU A 288 -10.31 -21.62 -3.70
CA GLU A 288 -10.33 -21.73 -5.14
C GLU A 288 -9.73 -20.48 -5.78
N TRP A 289 -8.72 -20.69 -6.60
CA TRP A 289 -8.06 -19.63 -7.35
C TRP A 289 -9.04 -18.81 -8.18
N ASN A 290 -9.91 -19.47 -8.91
CA ASN A 290 -10.89 -18.84 -9.80
C ASN A 290 -12.17 -18.34 -9.12
N ALA A 291 -12.27 -18.39 -7.79
CA ALA A 291 -13.44 -17.88 -7.09
C ALA A 291 -13.31 -16.39 -6.78
N VAL A 292 -14.44 -15.70 -6.85
CA VAL A 292 -14.57 -14.36 -6.29
C VAL A 292 -14.41 -14.43 -4.78
N SER A 293 -13.55 -13.62 -4.22
CA SER A 293 -13.32 -13.58 -2.77
C SER A 293 -13.18 -12.15 -2.27
N THR A 294 -14.11 -11.72 -1.42
CA THR A 294 -14.08 -10.39 -0.81
C THR A 294 -12.83 -10.13 0.02
N ASN A 295 -12.17 -11.19 0.51
CA ASN A 295 -10.94 -11.07 1.29
C ASN A 295 -9.74 -10.64 0.46
N ARG A 296 -9.81 -10.78 -0.84
CA ARG A 296 -8.80 -10.35 -1.81
C ARG A 296 -9.12 -9.00 -2.46
N VAL A 297 -10.29 -8.43 -2.17
CA VAL A 297 -10.65 -7.09 -2.67
C VAL A 297 -9.87 -6.03 -1.92
N LYS A 298 -9.22 -5.15 -2.68
CA LYS A 298 -8.53 -3.98 -2.18
C LYS A 298 -9.08 -2.72 -2.85
N LYS A 299 -8.98 -1.60 -2.16
CA LYS A 299 -9.63 -0.34 -2.55
C LYS A 299 -8.67 0.84 -2.44
N THR A 300 -9.05 1.98 -2.99
CA THR A 300 -8.30 3.24 -2.81
C THR A 300 -8.38 3.78 -1.37
N SER A 301 -9.50 3.49 -0.68
CA SER A 301 -9.78 3.80 0.72
C SER A 301 -10.97 2.95 1.18
N GLU A 302 -11.39 3.07 2.44
CA GLU A 302 -12.54 2.33 2.98
C GLU A 302 -13.82 2.49 2.16
N LEU A 303 -14.12 3.71 1.75
CA LEU A 303 -15.27 4.05 0.92
C LEU A 303 -14.93 4.18 -0.57
N GLY A 304 -13.68 3.91 -0.92
CA GLY A 304 -13.15 4.06 -2.27
C GLY A 304 -13.51 2.91 -3.19
N SER A 305 -13.11 3.06 -4.44
CA SER A 305 -13.32 2.07 -5.49
C SER A 305 -12.31 0.93 -5.40
N ALA A 306 -12.75 -0.27 -5.76
CA ALA A 306 -11.90 -1.44 -5.90
C ALA A 306 -11.32 -1.51 -7.32
N TYR A 307 -10.05 -1.86 -7.41
CA TYR A 307 -9.35 -2.04 -8.70
C TYR A 307 -8.50 -3.31 -8.68
N SER A 308 -7.98 -3.69 -9.85
CA SER A 308 -7.00 -4.75 -9.96
C SER A 308 -5.67 -4.34 -9.32
N TRP A 309 -4.99 -5.31 -8.70
CA TRP A 309 -3.71 -5.10 -8.06
C TRP A 309 -2.75 -6.27 -8.31
N TRP A 310 -1.46 -5.97 -8.33
CA TRP A 310 -0.42 -6.91 -8.68
C TRP A 310 -0.13 -7.95 -7.59
N LEU A 311 0.23 -9.15 -8.03
CA LEU A 311 1.00 -10.12 -7.25
C LEU A 311 2.44 -10.19 -7.78
N ARG A 312 3.40 -10.63 -6.93
CA ARG A 312 4.79 -10.80 -7.37
C ARG A 312 5.01 -12.05 -8.23
N SER A 313 4.05 -12.94 -8.30
CA SER A 313 4.12 -14.19 -9.04
C SER A 313 4.15 -13.93 -10.55
N PRO A 314 5.19 -14.34 -11.27
CA PRO A 314 5.20 -14.28 -12.73
C PRO A 314 4.24 -15.33 -13.30
N TYR A 315 3.68 -15.05 -14.48
CA TYR A 315 2.93 -16.05 -15.21
C TYR A 315 3.89 -16.97 -15.96
N VAL A 316 4.09 -18.18 -15.44
CA VAL A 316 5.18 -19.08 -15.85
C VAL A 316 5.12 -19.57 -17.29
N THR A 317 4.01 -19.44 -17.99
CA THR A 317 3.89 -19.84 -19.39
C THR A 317 4.02 -18.70 -20.40
N LYS A 318 4.22 -17.46 -19.92
CA LYS A 318 4.42 -16.28 -20.75
C LYS A 318 5.48 -15.37 -20.12
N ASN A 319 6.46 -15.00 -20.90
CA ASN A 319 7.60 -14.19 -20.46
C ASN A 319 7.29 -12.69 -20.32
N THR A 320 6.03 -12.30 -20.46
CA THR A 320 5.61 -10.88 -20.43
C THR A 320 4.67 -10.54 -19.29
N GLN A 321 4.20 -11.52 -18.51
CA GLN A 321 3.06 -11.31 -17.63
C GLN A 321 3.36 -11.65 -16.17
N PHE A 322 2.74 -10.87 -15.28
CA PHE A 322 2.59 -11.18 -13.85
C PHE A 322 1.12 -11.43 -13.52
N ILE A 323 0.88 -12.12 -12.41
CA ILE A 323 -0.46 -12.41 -11.92
C ILE A 323 -1.05 -11.16 -11.26
N ASP A 324 -2.34 -10.94 -11.44
CA ASP A 324 -3.11 -9.88 -10.80
C ASP A 324 -4.39 -10.40 -10.15
N ILE A 325 -4.87 -9.66 -9.18
CA ILE A 325 -6.18 -9.85 -8.55
C ILE A 325 -7.12 -8.77 -9.09
N GLY A 326 -8.24 -9.17 -9.65
CA GLY A 326 -9.25 -8.26 -10.15
C GLY A 326 -10.01 -7.51 -9.05
N SER A 327 -10.73 -6.46 -9.41
CA SER A 327 -11.49 -5.59 -8.48
C SER A 327 -12.56 -6.33 -7.67
N THR A 328 -12.99 -7.51 -8.08
CA THR A 328 -13.94 -8.38 -7.34
C THR A 328 -13.25 -9.39 -6.44
N GLY A 329 -11.91 -9.35 -6.34
CA GLY A 329 -11.13 -10.37 -5.65
C GLY A 329 -10.97 -11.68 -6.44
N TYR A 330 -11.39 -11.68 -7.70
CA TYR A 330 -11.14 -12.77 -8.63
C TYR A 330 -9.67 -12.74 -9.08
N THR A 331 -9.04 -13.89 -9.13
CA THR A 331 -7.71 -14.00 -9.70
C THR A 331 -7.84 -13.95 -11.21
N ASN A 332 -7.54 -12.82 -11.81
CA ASN A 332 -7.82 -12.52 -13.20
C ASN A 332 -6.85 -13.18 -14.20
N GLY A 333 -5.93 -13.96 -13.68
CA GLY A 333 -4.99 -14.66 -14.50
C GLY A 333 -3.67 -13.95 -14.57
N SER A 334 -3.49 -13.06 -15.50
CA SER A 334 -2.20 -12.40 -15.71
C SER A 334 -2.35 -11.20 -16.63
N TYR A 335 -1.49 -10.22 -16.43
CA TYR A 335 -1.43 -9.02 -17.26
C TYR A 335 0.02 -8.67 -17.61
N ASN A 336 0.19 -7.95 -18.71
CA ASN A 336 1.51 -7.56 -19.21
C ASN A 336 2.26 -6.71 -18.19
N ALA A 337 3.55 -7.00 -17.99
CA ALA A 337 4.38 -6.39 -16.96
C ALA A 337 4.49 -4.85 -17.06
N ASN A 338 4.34 -4.30 -18.27
CA ASN A 338 4.32 -2.86 -18.52
C ASN A 338 2.93 -2.21 -18.32
N GLY A 339 1.89 -3.00 -18.05
CA GLY A 339 0.59 -2.48 -17.64
C GLY A 339 0.64 -1.91 -16.23
N ALA A 340 -0.25 -0.98 -15.92
CA ALA A 340 -0.28 -0.32 -14.62
C ALA A 340 -1.50 -0.75 -13.81
N PHE A 341 -1.27 -1.28 -12.60
CA PHE A 341 -2.29 -1.61 -11.62
C PHE A 341 -1.97 -1.02 -10.25
N ALA A 342 -2.92 -1.15 -9.34
CA ALA A 342 -2.78 -0.67 -7.99
C ALA A 342 -1.74 -1.47 -7.18
N VAL A 343 -1.18 -0.83 -6.17
CA VAL A 343 -0.08 -1.34 -5.34
C VAL A 343 -0.56 -1.50 -3.90
N ALA A 344 -0.53 -2.74 -3.41
CA ALA A 344 -0.93 -3.09 -2.05
C ALA A 344 0.08 -4.07 -1.43
N PRO A 345 1.26 -3.58 -1.01
CA PRO A 345 2.33 -4.41 -0.52
C PRO A 345 2.04 -5.01 0.86
N GLY A 346 2.82 -6.04 1.22
CA GLY A 346 2.99 -6.50 2.58
C GLY A 346 4.24 -5.92 3.22
N PHE A 347 4.30 -5.97 4.56
CA PHE A 347 5.47 -5.62 5.38
C PHE A 347 5.42 -6.37 6.71
N CYS A 348 6.55 -6.41 7.44
CA CYS A 348 6.63 -7.00 8.78
C CYS A 348 7.09 -5.99 9.83
N ILE A 349 6.58 -6.19 11.04
CA ILE A 349 7.05 -5.54 12.27
C ILE A 349 7.67 -6.60 13.17
#